data_641e65ce15b2ff818ba82bcc2d51ac22
#
_entry.id   641e65ce15b2ff818ba82bcc2d51ac22
#
_cell.length_a   1.000
_cell.length_b   1.000
_cell.length_c   1.000
_cell.angle_alpha   90.00
_cell.angle_beta   90.00
_cell.angle_gamma   90.00
#
_symmetry.space_group_name_H-M   'P 1'
#
loop_
_entity.id
_entity.type
_entity.pdbx_description
1 polymer ?
#
loop_
_entity_poly.entity_id
_entity_poly.type
_entity_poly.pdbx_seq_one_letter_code
_entity_poly.pdbx_strand_id
1 'polypeptide(L)'
;SVSLFFMITGFLFTHKLLQSKNRPIDWLQLYISRFMRIYPAYIFAIAIMFTIAFFMTGYTLHESVLSLLKKTIQWGAFRTPDINGLVETRRIMAGVTWTLPYEWLFYLCLPALSLLIGRRAPMTALATTIIIASLILSFWRPSPILLCMFLAGGIAALTARSEWLQSLSNGRLGSLLCVCLIGSAVIIFPTAYTLGPAILLSLAFILITAGCSIFGLLNLSVSRFFGEITYSLYLLHGIVLYVIFEIVLGNQAAKEFDTRQHWMIIYAATPITVVLSYLSFRYIERPSMSASKGLGARIKSLLRNTYRPRTNS
;
A
#
# COMPACT_ATOMS: atom_id res chain seq x y z
N SER A 1 7.03 4.47 8.32
CA SER A 1 5.97 3.48 8.08
C SER A 1 5.89 3.03 6.63
N VAL A 2 5.87 3.96 5.65
CA VAL A 2 5.79 3.62 4.21
C VAL A 2 6.98 2.77 3.74
N SER A 3 8.19 3.07 4.19
CA SER A 3 9.39 2.29 3.86
C SER A 3 9.24 0.83 4.25
N LEU A 4 8.76 0.55 5.46
CA LEU A 4 8.48 -0.82 5.92
C LEU A 4 7.37 -1.49 5.09
N PHE A 5 6.35 -0.75 4.68
CA PHE A 5 5.29 -1.28 3.82
C PHE A 5 5.84 -1.76 2.46
N PHE A 6 6.74 -0.99 1.84
CA PHE A 6 7.41 -1.41 0.60
C PHE A 6 8.32 -2.62 0.81
N MET A 7 9.07 -2.66 1.91
CA MET A 7 9.89 -3.83 2.26
C MET A 7 9.03 -5.08 2.51
N ILE A 8 7.92 -4.96 3.23
CA ILE A 8 6.96 -6.07 3.44
C ILE A 8 6.44 -6.59 2.11
N THR A 9 6.05 -5.68 1.21
CA THR A 9 5.57 -6.06 -0.13
C THR A 9 6.65 -6.78 -0.92
N GLY A 10 7.87 -6.25 -0.97
CA GLY A 10 9.02 -6.88 -1.61
C GLY A 10 9.32 -8.26 -1.04
N PHE A 11 9.30 -8.39 0.29
CA PHE A 11 9.52 -9.67 0.98
C PHE A 11 8.46 -10.71 0.62
N LEU A 12 7.19 -10.37 0.76
CA LEU A 12 6.08 -11.32 0.55
C LEU A 12 6.06 -11.87 -0.88
N PHE A 13 6.30 -11.01 -1.87
CA PHE A 13 6.30 -11.46 -3.27
C PHE A 13 7.54 -12.25 -3.62
N THR A 14 8.73 -11.81 -3.20
CA THR A 14 9.96 -12.59 -3.41
C THR A 14 9.87 -13.95 -2.73
N HIS A 15 9.38 -14.00 -1.49
CA HIS A 15 9.18 -15.25 -0.76
C HIS A 15 8.19 -16.18 -1.49
N LYS A 16 7.08 -15.64 -1.99
CA LYS A 16 6.10 -16.39 -2.81
C LYS A 16 6.72 -16.91 -4.10
N LEU A 17 7.53 -16.11 -4.80
CA LEU A 17 8.27 -16.54 -5.98
C LEU A 17 9.27 -17.67 -5.66
N LEU A 18 9.97 -17.58 -4.55
CA LEU A 18 10.90 -18.63 -4.09
C LEU A 18 10.18 -19.94 -3.75
N GLN A 19 9.02 -19.87 -3.11
CA GLN A 19 8.23 -21.05 -2.76
C GLN A 19 7.59 -21.74 -3.97
N SER A 20 7.34 -21.02 -5.06
CA SER A 20 6.69 -21.57 -6.27
C SER A 20 7.60 -22.46 -7.12
N LYS A 21 8.63 -23.12 -6.51
CA LYS A 21 9.67 -23.91 -7.22
C LYS A 21 9.15 -24.86 -8.30
N ASN A 22 8.01 -25.50 -8.08
CA ASN A 22 7.49 -26.57 -8.92
C ASN A 22 6.11 -26.27 -9.51
N ARG A 23 5.57 -25.06 -9.34
CA ARG A 23 4.25 -24.69 -9.85
C ARG A 23 4.31 -23.42 -10.69
N PRO A 24 3.69 -23.35 -11.86
CA PRO A 24 3.61 -22.13 -12.64
C PRO A 24 2.85 -21.06 -11.86
N ILE A 25 3.34 -19.84 -11.93
CA ILE A 25 2.69 -18.70 -11.28
C ILE A 25 1.47 -18.30 -12.10
N ASP A 26 0.33 -18.25 -11.44
CA ASP A 26 -0.90 -17.74 -12.02
C ASP A 26 -0.91 -16.21 -11.97
N TRP A 27 -0.35 -15.58 -13.01
CA TRP A 27 -0.22 -14.13 -13.10
C TRP A 27 -1.57 -13.41 -13.09
N LEU A 28 -2.56 -13.94 -13.82
CA LEU A 28 -3.89 -13.34 -13.86
C LEU A 28 -4.53 -13.33 -12.46
N GLN A 29 -4.49 -14.46 -11.76
CA GLN A 29 -5.01 -14.55 -10.40
C GLN A 29 -4.24 -13.64 -9.43
N LEU A 30 -2.93 -13.47 -9.63
CA LEU A 30 -2.11 -12.57 -8.82
C LEU A 30 -2.60 -11.13 -8.99
N TYR A 31 -2.76 -10.64 -10.23
CA TYR A 31 -3.21 -9.26 -10.48
C TYR A 31 -4.65 -9.03 -10.01
N ILE A 32 -5.56 -9.98 -10.24
CA ILE A 32 -6.94 -9.90 -9.73
C ILE A 32 -6.94 -9.80 -8.19
N SER A 33 -6.14 -10.62 -7.54
CA SER A 33 -6.02 -10.60 -6.07
C SER A 33 -5.50 -9.24 -5.54
N ARG A 34 -4.56 -8.61 -6.26
CA ARG A 34 -4.04 -7.28 -5.88
C ARG A 34 -5.06 -6.18 -6.15
N PHE A 35 -5.72 -6.24 -7.29
CA PHE A 35 -6.81 -5.32 -7.61
C PHE A 35 -7.92 -5.36 -6.54
N MET A 36 -8.39 -6.56 -6.19
CA MET A 36 -9.44 -6.75 -5.18
C MET A 36 -9.00 -6.38 -3.76
N ARG A 37 -7.69 -6.33 -3.49
CA ARG A 37 -7.17 -5.85 -2.23
C ARG A 37 -7.12 -4.32 -2.15
N ILE A 38 -6.76 -3.64 -3.24
CA ILE A 38 -6.47 -2.20 -3.23
C ILE A 38 -7.70 -1.38 -3.60
N TYR A 39 -8.28 -1.67 -4.77
CA TYR A 39 -9.29 -0.79 -5.38
C TYR A 39 -10.59 -0.65 -4.59
N PRO A 40 -11.21 -1.69 -4.01
CA PRO A 40 -12.49 -1.52 -3.33
C PRO A 40 -12.43 -0.56 -2.16
N ALA A 41 -11.45 -0.68 -1.27
CA ALA A 41 -11.27 0.24 -0.16
C ALA A 41 -10.80 1.63 -0.63
N TYR A 42 -9.99 1.71 -1.69
CA TYR A 42 -9.58 2.97 -2.29
C TYR A 42 -10.75 3.72 -2.91
N ILE A 43 -11.62 3.07 -3.69
CA ILE A 43 -12.83 3.67 -4.25
C ILE A 43 -13.76 4.15 -3.14
N PHE A 44 -13.92 3.39 -2.07
CA PHE A 44 -14.68 3.81 -0.91
C PHE A 44 -14.12 5.08 -0.27
N ALA A 45 -12.80 5.16 -0.07
CA ALA A 45 -12.16 6.36 0.47
C ALA A 45 -12.32 7.57 -0.48
N ILE A 46 -12.20 7.37 -1.80
CA ILE A 46 -12.50 8.40 -2.81
C ILE A 46 -13.95 8.86 -2.72
N ALA A 47 -14.90 7.95 -2.58
CA ALA A 47 -16.32 8.33 -2.48
C ALA A 47 -16.57 9.22 -1.25
N ILE A 48 -15.98 8.88 -0.10
CA ILE A 48 -16.04 9.73 1.10
C ILE A 48 -15.40 11.11 0.82
N MET A 49 -14.22 11.13 0.22
CA MET A 49 -13.50 12.36 -0.12
C MET A 49 -14.34 13.25 -1.06
N PHE A 50 -14.99 12.67 -2.08
CA PHE A 50 -15.91 13.42 -2.95
C PHE A 50 -17.10 13.99 -2.18
N THR A 51 -17.70 13.19 -1.29
CA THR A 51 -18.81 13.66 -0.43
C THR A 51 -18.38 14.86 0.41
N ILE A 52 -17.19 14.82 1.01
CA ILE A 52 -16.64 15.93 1.78
C ILE A 52 -16.38 17.14 0.88
N ALA A 53 -15.78 16.94 -0.31
CA ALA A 53 -15.54 18.04 -1.26
C ALA A 53 -16.83 18.74 -1.67
N PHE A 54 -17.90 17.99 -1.96
CA PHE A 54 -19.21 18.56 -2.26
C PHE A 54 -19.84 19.25 -1.05
N PHE A 55 -19.71 18.70 0.15
CA PHE A 55 -20.14 19.37 1.38
C PHE A 55 -19.44 20.71 1.56
N MET A 56 -18.11 20.76 1.42
CA MET A 56 -17.31 21.97 1.57
C MET A 56 -17.62 23.05 0.50
N THR A 57 -18.12 22.65 -0.66
CA THR A 57 -18.54 23.56 -1.73
C THR A 57 -20.05 23.87 -1.72
N GLY A 58 -20.74 23.62 -0.58
CA GLY A 58 -22.15 23.94 -0.38
C GLY A 58 -23.11 23.14 -1.29
N TYR A 59 -22.71 21.94 -1.71
CA TYR A 59 -23.44 21.07 -2.63
C TYR A 59 -23.73 21.71 -4.00
N THR A 60 -22.97 22.73 -4.38
CA THR A 60 -23.10 23.39 -5.68
C THR A 60 -22.05 22.85 -6.65
N LEU A 61 -22.43 22.79 -7.93
CA LEU A 61 -21.50 22.40 -8.99
C LEU A 61 -20.75 23.64 -9.48
N HIS A 62 -19.44 23.67 -9.22
CA HIS A 62 -18.53 24.73 -9.68
C HIS A 62 -17.81 24.38 -10.99
N GLU A 63 -18.03 23.17 -11.50
CA GLU A 63 -17.46 22.71 -12.76
C GLU A 63 -18.44 21.79 -13.51
N SER A 64 -18.18 21.58 -14.82
CA SER A 64 -19.07 20.75 -15.62
C SER A 64 -19.03 19.28 -15.21
N VAL A 65 -20.13 18.57 -15.39
CA VAL A 65 -20.25 17.13 -15.10
C VAL A 65 -19.17 16.33 -15.85
N LEU A 66 -18.85 16.71 -17.09
CA LEU A 66 -17.80 16.06 -17.87
C LEU A 66 -16.42 16.23 -17.26
N SER A 67 -16.12 17.44 -16.72
CA SER A 67 -14.89 17.70 -15.97
C SER A 67 -14.80 16.83 -14.73
N LEU A 68 -15.88 16.76 -13.94
CA LEU A 68 -15.95 15.90 -12.74
C LEU A 68 -15.74 14.44 -13.08
N LEU A 69 -16.37 13.93 -14.13
CA LEU A 69 -16.19 12.56 -14.57
C LEU A 69 -14.73 12.28 -14.98
N LYS A 70 -14.11 13.18 -15.74
CA LYS A 70 -12.70 13.10 -16.11
C LYS A 70 -11.80 13.05 -14.86
N LYS A 71 -12.06 13.93 -13.88
CA LYS A 71 -11.30 13.98 -12.63
C LYS A 71 -11.52 12.73 -11.77
N THR A 72 -12.74 12.17 -11.75
CA THR A 72 -13.03 10.89 -11.09
C THR A 72 -12.19 9.76 -11.67
N ILE A 73 -12.11 9.68 -13.01
CA ILE A 73 -11.24 8.69 -13.68
C ILE A 73 -9.75 8.94 -13.34
N GLN A 74 -9.33 10.19 -13.28
CA GLN A 74 -7.95 10.53 -12.89
C GLN A 74 -7.65 10.11 -11.45
N TRP A 75 -8.58 10.29 -10.50
CA TRP A 75 -8.46 9.77 -9.15
C TRP A 75 -8.37 8.25 -9.14
N GLY A 76 -9.19 7.55 -9.94
CA GLY A 76 -9.08 6.10 -10.13
C GLY A 76 -7.71 5.66 -10.68
N ALA A 77 -7.03 6.51 -11.43
CA ALA A 77 -5.67 6.31 -11.93
C ALA A 77 -4.58 6.91 -11.01
N PHE A 78 -4.89 7.15 -9.73
CA PHE A 78 -3.99 7.71 -8.69
C PHE A 78 -3.46 9.12 -8.97
N ARG A 79 -4.04 9.84 -9.92
CA ARG A 79 -3.84 11.28 -10.07
C ARG A 79 -4.79 12.01 -9.14
N THR A 80 -4.36 13.12 -8.58
CA THR A 80 -5.10 13.83 -7.52
C THR A 80 -5.45 15.26 -7.91
N PRO A 81 -6.27 15.46 -8.97
CA PRO A 81 -6.73 16.80 -9.34
C PRO A 81 -7.69 17.36 -8.29
N ASP A 82 -7.77 18.67 -8.22
CA ASP A 82 -8.74 19.35 -7.40
C ASP A 82 -10.16 19.13 -7.93
N ILE A 83 -11.12 18.92 -7.02
CA ILE A 83 -12.51 18.56 -7.31
C ILE A 83 -13.45 19.73 -7.01
N ASN A 84 -14.34 20.02 -7.94
CA ASN A 84 -15.44 20.97 -7.78
C ASN A 84 -14.99 22.36 -7.27
N GLY A 85 -13.81 22.81 -7.66
CA GLY A 85 -13.25 24.09 -7.23
C GLY A 85 -12.61 24.09 -5.83
N LEU A 86 -12.66 22.98 -5.11
CA LEU A 86 -11.97 22.87 -3.81
C LEU A 86 -10.47 22.68 -4.03
N VAL A 87 -9.69 23.69 -3.66
CA VAL A 87 -8.23 23.69 -3.78
C VAL A 87 -7.62 22.70 -2.80
N GLU A 88 -6.58 21.98 -3.24
CA GLU A 88 -5.89 20.97 -2.44
C GLU A 88 -6.77 19.84 -1.94
N THR A 89 -7.74 19.38 -2.74
CA THR A 89 -8.64 18.25 -2.41
C THR A 89 -7.88 17.02 -1.87
N ARG A 90 -6.64 16.81 -2.32
CA ARG A 90 -5.76 15.72 -1.83
C ARG A 90 -5.50 15.78 -0.32
N ARG A 91 -5.63 16.95 0.33
CA ARG A 91 -5.46 17.11 1.79
C ARG A 91 -6.49 16.33 2.57
N ILE A 92 -7.70 16.15 2.03
CA ILE A 92 -8.77 15.35 2.67
C ILE A 92 -8.26 13.93 3.00
N MET A 93 -7.44 13.36 2.13
CA MET A 93 -6.83 12.04 2.35
C MET A 93 -5.39 12.12 2.86
N ALA A 94 -4.94 13.26 3.41
CA ALA A 94 -3.55 13.52 3.80
C ALA A 94 -2.54 13.20 2.69
N GLY A 95 -2.96 13.24 1.44
CA GLY A 95 -2.14 12.96 0.27
C GLY A 95 -1.60 11.53 0.16
N VAL A 96 -2.09 10.56 0.93
CA VAL A 96 -1.52 9.20 1.06
C VAL A 96 -1.52 8.37 -0.23
N THR A 97 -2.28 8.77 -1.23
CA THR A 97 -2.45 8.04 -2.50
C THR A 97 -1.17 7.90 -3.32
N TRP A 98 -0.14 8.72 -3.05
CA TRP A 98 1.13 8.73 -3.79
C TRP A 98 1.90 7.41 -3.72
N THR A 99 1.64 6.55 -2.73
CA THR A 99 2.31 5.26 -2.57
C THR A 99 1.75 4.17 -3.49
N LEU A 100 0.49 4.29 -3.90
CA LEU A 100 -0.20 3.29 -4.71
C LEU A 100 0.40 3.10 -6.11
N PRO A 101 0.85 4.15 -6.84
CA PRO A 101 1.58 3.99 -8.08
C PRO A 101 2.87 3.16 -7.93
N TYR A 102 3.62 3.32 -6.82
CA TYR A 102 4.82 2.53 -6.54
C TYR A 102 4.48 1.05 -6.35
N GLU A 103 3.41 0.77 -5.62
CA GLU A 103 2.96 -0.60 -5.38
C GLU A 103 2.53 -1.28 -6.69
N TRP A 104 1.78 -0.56 -7.53
CA TRP A 104 1.40 -1.07 -8.85
C TRP A 104 2.59 -1.25 -9.79
N LEU A 105 3.53 -0.31 -9.81
CA LEU A 105 4.77 -0.47 -10.59
C LEU A 105 5.52 -1.73 -10.15
N PHE A 106 5.65 -1.95 -8.84
CA PHE A 106 6.29 -3.16 -8.31
C PHE A 106 5.56 -4.43 -8.76
N TYR A 107 4.23 -4.47 -8.67
CA TYR A 107 3.45 -5.65 -9.13
C TYR A 107 3.62 -5.91 -10.63
N LEU A 108 3.66 -4.87 -11.44
CA LEU A 108 3.91 -4.98 -12.87
C LEU A 108 5.33 -5.50 -13.16
N CYS A 109 6.31 -5.16 -12.35
CA CYS A 109 7.68 -5.64 -12.49
C CYS A 109 7.89 -7.10 -12.01
N LEU A 110 6.92 -7.72 -11.32
CA LEU A 110 7.07 -9.08 -10.80
C LEU A 110 7.40 -10.15 -11.86
N PRO A 111 6.85 -10.15 -13.10
CA PRO A 111 7.27 -11.10 -14.13
C PRO A 111 8.77 -10.99 -14.46
N ALA A 112 9.30 -9.75 -14.57
CA ALA A 112 10.72 -9.52 -14.79
C ALA A 112 11.56 -9.97 -13.57
N LEU A 113 11.14 -9.63 -12.36
CA LEU A 113 11.79 -10.08 -11.12
C LEU A 113 11.79 -11.60 -10.98
N SER A 114 10.76 -12.29 -11.49
CA SER A 114 10.70 -13.75 -11.47
C SER A 114 11.82 -14.39 -12.29
N LEU A 115 12.24 -13.76 -13.39
CA LEU A 115 13.37 -14.24 -14.21
C LEU A 115 14.69 -14.15 -13.43
N LEU A 116 14.89 -13.08 -12.66
CA LEU A 116 16.12 -12.92 -11.84
C LEU A 116 16.25 -14.01 -10.78
N ILE A 117 15.14 -14.59 -10.37
CA ILE A 117 15.10 -15.71 -9.40
C ILE A 117 15.10 -17.08 -10.11
N GLY A 118 15.37 -17.10 -11.41
CA GLY A 118 15.39 -18.34 -12.21
C GLY A 118 14.01 -18.95 -12.47
N ARG A 119 12.94 -18.13 -12.47
CA ARG A 119 11.57 -18.57 -12.76
C ARG A 119 11.15 -18.22 -14.17
N ARG A 120 10.39 -19.09 -14.81
CA ARG A 120 9.82 -18.83 -16.13
C ARG A 120 8.62 -17.91 -16.00
N ALA A 121 8.61 -16.83 -16.78
CA ALA A 121 7.45 -15.96 -16.98
C ALA A 121 6.99 -16.09 -18.45
N PRO A 122 5.67 -16.08 -18.72
CA PRO A 122 5.16 -16.04 -20.07
C PRO A 122 5.66 -14.79 -20.82
N MET A 123 6.02 -14.92 -22.09
CA MET A 123 6.47 -13.79 -22.91
C MET A 123 5.42 -12.67 -22.96
N THR A 124 4.14 -13.02 -22.96
CA THR A 124 3.04 -12.06 -22.91
C THR A 124 3.07 -11.23 -21.63
N ALA A 125 3.30 -11.84 -20.45
CA ALA A 125 3.40 -11.11 -19.19
C ALA A 125 4.63 -10.19 -19.17
N LEU A 126 5.75 -10.63 -19.72
CA LEU A 126 6.98 -9.82 -19.84
C LEU A 126 6.79 -8.64 -20.78
N ALA A 127 6.23 -8.87 -21.97
CA ALA A 127 5.95 -7.80 -22.93
C ALA A 127 4.98 -6.76 -22.33
N THR A 128 3.91 -7.22 -21.68
CA THR A 128 2.96 -6.34 -20.99
C THR A 128 3.66 -5.53 -19.87
N THR A 129 4.51 -6.16 -19.07
CA THR A 129 5.32 -5.47 -18.05
C THR A 129 6.18 -4.37 -18.66
N ILE A 130 6.93 -4.69 -19.72
CA ILE A 130 7.85 -3.73 -20.35
C ILE A 130 7.06 -2.55 -20.92
N ILE A 131 5.97 -2.81 -21.66
CA ILE A 131 5.15 -1.75 -22.27
C ILE A 131 4.56 -0.84 -21.17
N ILE A 132 3.89 -1.41 -20.18
CA ILE A 132 3.22 -0.61 -19.15
C ILE A 132 4.23 0.11 -18.26
N ALA A 133 5.32 -0.56 -17.86
CA ALA A 133 6.37 0.08 -17.07
C ALA A 133 7.02 1.24 -17.84
N SER A 134 7.34 1.07 -19.13
CA SER A 134 7.89 2.13 -19.98
C SER A 134 6.92 3.31 -20.10
N LEU A 135 5.62 3.04 -20.27
CA LEU A 135 4.58 4.07 -20.30
C LEU A 135 4.51 4.83 -18.97
N ILE A 136 4.50 4.13 -17.83
CA ILE A 136 4.48 4.77 -16.52
C ILE A 136 5.73 5.64 -16.32
N LEU A 137 6.91 5.12 -16.64
CA LEU A 137 8.18 5.82 -16.46
C LEU A 137 8.37 7.01 -17.40
N SER A 138 7.68 7.05 -18.54
CA SER A 138 7.71 8.22 -19.46
C SER A 138 6.98 9.43 -18.88
N PHE A 139 5.96 9.21 -18.03
CA PHE A 139 5.16 10.28 -17.41
C PHE A 139 5.48 10.54 -15.94
N TRP A 140 6.17 9.61 -15.29
CA TRP A 140 6.44 9.67 -13.87
C TRP A 140 7.83 9.12 -13.53
N ARG A 141 8.58 9.86 -12.75
CA ARG A 141 9.92 9.47 -12.28
C ARG A 141 9.85 9.05 -10.81
N PRO A 142 9.80 7.75 -10.52
CA PRO A 142 9.78 7.25 -9.15
C PRO A 142 11.12 7.52 -8.47
N SER A 143 11.08 7.77 -7.16
CA SER A 143 12.29 7.89 -6.34
C SER A 143 13.04 6.56 -6.30
N PRO A 144 14.33 6.52 -6.68
CA PRO A 144 15.12 5.28 -6.63
C PRO A 144 15.19 4.68 -5.22
N ILE A 145 15.27 5.52 -4.18
CA ILE A 145 15.33 5.08 -2.78
C ILE A 145 14.08 4.27 -2.41
N LEU A 146 12.91 4.73 -2.84
CA LEU A 146 11.66 4.01 -2.55
C LEU A 146 11.58 2.68 -3.32
N LEU A 147 12.11 2.61 -4.54
CA LEU A 147 12.23 1.34 -5.27
C LEU A 147 13.22 0.39 -4.59
N CYS A 148 14.33 0.91 -4.06
CA CYS A 148 15.28 0.12 -3.28
C CYS A 148 14.66 -0.49 -2.02
N MET A 149 13.59 0.09 -1.43
CA MET A 149 12.89 -0.53 -0.30
C MET A 149 12.22 -1.86 -0.68
N PHE A 150 11.63 -1.96 -1.88
CA PHE A 150 11.09 -3.24 -2.36
C PHE A 150 12.22 -4.27 -2.56
N LEU A 151 13.36 -3.84 -3.11
CA LEU A 151 14.52 -4.71 -3.29
C LEU A 151 15.09 -5.17 -1.94
N ALA A 152 15.17 -4.28 -0.95
CA ALA A 152 15.58 -4.63 0.41
C ALA A 152 14.67 -5.69 1.03
N GLY A 153 13.34 -5.59 0.81
CA GLY A 153 12.39 -6.64 1.17
C GLY A 153 12.68 -7.96 0.46
N GLY A 154 13.03 -7.90 -0.83
CA GLY A 154 13.45 -9.07 -1.60
C GLY A 154 14.72 -9.73 -1.04
N ILE A 155 15.73 -8.93 -0.71
CA ILE A 155 16.97 -9.40 -0.06
C ILE A 155 16.66 -10.06 1.29
N ALA A 156 15.79 -9.44 2.09
CA ALA A 156 15.34 -10.02 3.35
C ALA A 156 14.68 -11.41 3.16
N ALA A 157 13.93 -11.62 2.07
CA ALA A 157 13.34 -12.92 1.76
C ALA A 157 14.38 -14.00 1.39
N LEU A 158 15.48 -13.59 0.75
CA LEU A 158 16.60 -14.48 0.39
C LEU A 158 17.42 -14.85 1.62
N THR A 159 17.61 -13.91 2.55
CA THR A 159 18.49 -14.07 3.71
C THR A 159 17.78 -14.61 4.96
N ALA A 160 16.45 -14.55 5.03
CA ALA A 160 15.65 -14.95 6.19
C ALA A 160 15.90 -16.40 6.68
N ARG A 161 16.43 -17.27 5.82
CA ARG A 161 16.73 -18.68 6.14
C ARG A 161 18.17 -18.92 6.57
N SER A 162 19.02 -17.89 6.61
CA SER A 162 20.40 -18.03 7.08
C SER A 162 20.43 -18.35 8.57
N GLU A 163 21.03 -19.47 8.93
CA GLU A 163 21.14 -19.91 10.34
C GLU A 163 21.86 -18.87 11.21
N TRP A 164 22.91 -18.25 10.67
CA TRP A 164 23.63 -17.17 11.34
C TRP A 164 22.72 -15.98 11.66
N LEU A 165 21.91 -15.52 10.68
CA LEU A 165 20.97 -14.42 10.88
C LEU A 165 19.88 -14.79 11.87
N GLN A 166 19.35 -16.00 11.82
CA GLN A 166 18.36 -16.49 12.77
C GLN A 166 18.93 -16.53 14.20
N SER A 167 20.17 -17.02 14.35
CA SER A 167 20.85 -17.03 15.65
C SER A 167 21.06 -15.61 16.20
N LEU A 168 21.44 -14.64 15.36
CA LEU A 168 21.60 -13.24 15.75
C LEU A 168 20.25 -12.59 16.09
N SER A 169 19.21 -12.91 15.34
CA SER A 169 17.88 -12.28 15.45
C SER A 169 17.06 -12.83 16.61
N ASN A 170 17.24 -14.10 16.95
CA ASN A 170 16.55 -14.75 18.05
C ASN A 170 17.18 -14.31 19.40
N GLY A 171 16.32 -13.76 20.27
CA GLY A 171 16.72 -13.39 21.60
C GLY A 171 16.73 -11.89 21.87
N ARG A 172 17.27 -11.53 23.05
CA ARG A 172 17.29 -10.15 23.54
C ARG A 172 18.21 -9.24 22.74
N LEU A 173 19.36 -9.76 22.28
CA LEU A 173 20.32 -8.99 21.50
C LEU A 173 19.72 -8.57 20.15
N GLY A 174 19.10 -9.49 19.42
CA GLY A 174 18.44 -9.18 18.14
C GLY A 174 17.34 -8.14 18.30
N SER A 175 16.55 -8.24 19.39
CA SER A 175 15.50 -7.26 19.69
C SER A 175 16.10 -5.89 20.02
N LEU A 176 17.19 -5.84 20.81
CA LEU A 176 17.88 -4.59 21.13
C LEU A 176 18.45 -3.92 19.87
N LEU A 177 19.18 -4.70 19.03
CA LEU A 177 19.70 -4.21 17.76
C LEU A 177 18.59 -3.65 16.86
N CYS A 178 17.47 -4.37 16.74
CA CYS A 178 16.35 -3.94 15.93
C CYS A 178 15.76 -2.60 16.44
N VAL A 179 15.56 -2.46 17.74
CA VAL A 179 15.08 -1.21 18.36
C VAL A 179 16.09 -0.07 18.19
N CYS A 180 17.38 -0.33 18.36
CA CYS A 180 18.43 0.67 18.14
C CYS A 180 18.47 1.14 16.69
N LEU A 181 18.37 0.23 15.70
CA LEU A 181 18.36 0.57 14.28
C LEU A 181 17.12 1.44 13.92
N ILE A 182 15.93 1.05 14.39
CA ILE A 182 14.70 1.81 14.14
C ILE A 182 14.76 3.16 14.88
N GLY A 183 15.19 3.16 16.13
CA GLY A 183 15.34 4.38 16.93
C GLY A 183 16.35 5.35 16.33
N SER A 184 17.51 4.88 15.89
CA SER A 184 18.50 5.70 15.19
C SER A 184 17.94 6.29 13.90
N ALA A 185 17.17 5.51 13.12
CA ALA A 185 16.54 6.01 11.90
C ALA A 185 15.54 7.12 12.16
N VAL A 186 14.84 7.09 13.29
CA VAL A 186 13.83 8.10 13.66
C VAL A 186 14.46 9.34 14.31
N ILE A 187 15.47 9.16 15.19
CA ILE A 187 16.05 10.24 15.97
C ILE A 187 17.06 11.06 15.14
N ILE A 188 17.89 10.38 14.34
CA ILE A 188 19.01 11.04 13.64
C ILE A 188 18.54 11.72 12.35
N PHE A 189 17.52 11.16 11.68
CA PHE A 189 17.14 11.62 10.35
C PHE A 189 15.75 12.29 10.34
N PRO A 190 15.63 13.50 9.73
CA PRO A 190 14.36 14.22 9.67
C PRO A 190 13.32 13.56 8.75
N THR A 191 13.75 12.67 7.86
CA THR A 191 12.89 11.95 6.92
C THR A 191 13.35 10.51 6.73
N ALA A 192 12.38 9.60 6.52
CA ALA A 192 12.65 8.18 6.26
C ALA A 192 13.00 7.88 4.78
N TYR A 193 13.11 8.91 3.92
CA TYR A 193 13.22 8.77 2.46
C TYR A 193 14.60 9.11 1.92
N THR A 194 15.61 9.11 2.77
CA THR A 194 17.03 9.25 2.40
C THR A 194 17.78 7.94 2.58
N LEU A 195 19.01 7.88 2.08
CA LEU A 195 19.80 6.64 2.08
C LEU A 195 20.12 6.11 3.50
N GLY A 196 20.43 7.01 4.44
CA GLY A 196 20.77 6.62 5.81
C GLY A 196 19.66 5.81 6.52
N PRO A 197 18.46 6.40 6.72
CA PRO A 197 17.37 5.67 7.33
C PRO A 197 16.90 4.48 6.49
N ALA A 198 17.05 4.54 5.15
CA ALA A 198 16.76 3.39 4.29
C ALA A 198 17.59 2.17 4.66
N ILE A 199 18.89 2.34 4.84
CA ILE A 199 19.81 1.26 5.24
C ILE A 199 19.44 0.77 6.64
N LEU A 200 19.28 1.66 7.63
CA LEU A 200 18.95 1.27 9.01
C LEU A 200 17.64 0.48 9.10
N LEU A 201 16.61 0.95 8.43
CA LEU A 201 15.32 0.27 8.39
C LEU A 201 15.39 -1.06 7.63
N SER A 202 16.23 -1.17 6.59
CA SER A 202 16.44 -2.42 5.85
C SER A 202 17.11 -3.47 6.72
N LEU A 203 18.14 -3.08 7.49
CA LEU A 203 18.82 -3.97 8.44
C LEU A 203 17.87 -4.43 9.54
N ALA A 204 17.08 -3.51 10.12
CA ALA A 204 16.06 -3.86 11.11
C ALA A 204 15.03 -4.83 10.52
N PHE A 205 14.59 -4.61 9.28
CA PHE A 205 13.62 -5.47 8.59
C PHE A 205 14.19 -6.87 8.33
N ILE A 206 15.47 -6.98 7.96
CA ILE A 206 16.17 -8.28 7.81
C ILE A 206 16.18 -9.04 9.13
N LEU A 207 16.47 -8.38 10.26
CA LEU A 207 16.40 -9.02 11.58
C LEU A 207 14.99 -9.50 11.92
N ILE A 208 13.96 -8.70 11.63
CA ILE A 208 12.54 -9.08 11.85
C ILE A 208 12.20 -10.32 11.03
N THR A 209 12.56 -10.35 9.75
CA THR A 209 12.22 -11.49 8.86
C THR A 209 13.02 -12.75 9.20
N ALA A 210 14.17 -12.61 9.85
CA ALA A 210 14.98 -13.72 10.36
C ALA A 210 14.53 -14.26 11.72
N GLY A 211 13.50 -13.64 12.36
CA GLY A 211 12.89 -14.17 13.59
C GLY A 211 12.86 -13.20 14.77
N CYS A 212 13.38 -11.98 14.64
CA CYS A 212 13.33 -10.99 15.71
C CYS A 212 11.86 -10.60 16.00
N SER A 213 11.42 -10.81 17.24
CA SER A 213 10.04 -10.48 17.67
C SER A 213 9.91 -9.11 18.34
N ILE A 214 11.00 -8.34 18.44
CA ILE A 214 11.06 -7.07 19.19
C ILE A 214 10.49 -7.27 20.59
N PHE A 215 11.20 -8.04 21.41
CA PHE A 215 10.78 -8.42 22.76
C PHE A 215 9.37 -9.05 22.84
N GLY A 216 8.94 -9.76 21.78
CA GLY A 216 7.61 -10.39 21.73
C GLY A 216 6.49 -9.48 21.21
N LEU A 217 6.74 -8.19 20.98
CA LEU A 217 5.73 -7.23 20.53
C LEU A 217 5.03 -7.69 19.23
N LEU A 218 5.78 -8.21 18.28
CA LEU A 218 5.22 -8.65 17.00
C LEU A 218 4.36 -9.93 17.09
N ASN A 219 4.47 -10.67 18.21
CA ASN A 219 3.69 -11.89 18.44
C ASN A 219 2.34 -11.60 19.11
N LEU A 220 2.11 -10.38 19.59
CA LEU A 220 0.86 -10.00 20.23
C LEU A 220 -0.33 -10.07 19.26
N SER A 221 -1.50 -10.47 19.77
CA SER A 221 -2.75 -10.48 18.98
C SER A 221 -3.12 -9.09 18.46
N VAL A 222 -2.78 -8.05 19.25
CA VAL A 222 -2.98 -6.66 18.87
C VAL A 222 -2.14 -6.30 17.63
N SER A 223 -0.88 -6.74 17.56
CA SER A 223 -0.02 -6.48 16.38
C SER A 223 -0.56 -7.15 15.11
N ARG A 224 -1.11 -8.36 15.24
CA ARG A 224 -1.79 -9.05 14.13
C ARG A 224 -3.04 -8.31 13.68
N PHE A 225 -3.87 -7.89 14.64
CA PHE A 225 -5.07 -7.11 14.35
C PHE A 225 -4.75 -5.82 13.58
N PHE A 226 -3.78 -5.03 14.06
CA PHE A 226 -3.35 -3.83 13.35
C PHE A 226 -2.75 -4.14 11.97
N GLY A 227 -2.05 -5.26 11.82
CA GLY A 227 -1.56 -5.73 10.53
C GLY A 227 -2.67 -5.99 9.52
N GLU A 228 -3.80 -6.55 9.95
CA GLU A 228 -4.95 -6.82 9.08
C GLU A 228 -5.63 -5.52 8.59
N ILE A 229 -5.85 -4.55 9.47
CA ILE A 229 -6.56 -3.30 9.15
C ILE A 229 -5.66 -2.18 8.61
N THR A 230 -4.34 -2.42 8.50
CA THR A 230 -3.33 -1.40 8.18
C THR A 230 -3.67 -0.63 6.90
N TYR A 231 -4.16 -1.28 5.87
CA TYR A 231 -4.47 -0.63 4.60
C TYR A 231 -5.68 0.31 4.71
N SER A 232 -6.77 -0.15 5.32
CA SER A 232 -7.92 0.71 5.61
C SER A 232 -7.54 1.88 6.54
N LEU A 233 -6.69 1.64 7.54
CA LEU A 233 -6.18 2.67 8.44
C LEU A 233 -5.35 3.71 7.68
N TYR A 234 -4.49 3.25 6.77
CA TYR A 234 -3.69 4.13 5.93
C TYR A 234 -4.53 5.02 5.01
N LEU A 235 -5.64 4.52 4.48
CA LEU A 235 -6.53 5.30 3.62
C LEU A 235 -7.39 6.30 4.39
N LEU A 236 -7.89 5.91 5.57
CA LEU A 236 -8.94 6.65 6.27
C LEU A 236 -8.41 7.65 7.32
N HIS A 237 -7.17 7.49 7.85
CA HIS A 237 -6.69 8.38 8.91
C HIS A 237 -6.68 9.86 8.50
N GLY A 238 -6.29 10.14 7.25
CA GLY A 238 -6.29 11.51 6.71
C GLY A 238 -7.70 12.10 6.66
N ILE A 239 -8.68 11.31 6.23
CA ILE A 239 -10.10 11.71 6.15
C ILE A 239 -10.64 12.05 7.55
N VAL A 240 -10.37 11.19 8.53
CA VAL A 240 -10.83 11.42 9.92
C VAL A 240 -10.21 12.68 10.49
N LEU A 241 -8.91 12.86 10.33
CA LEU A 241 -8.23 14.07 10.80
C LEU A 241 -8.73 15.32 10.09
N TYR A 242 -8.94 15.26 8.76
CA TYR A 242 -9.49 16.37 8.01
C TYR A 242 -10.89 16.77 8.51
N VAL A 243 -11.78 15.81 8.71
CA VAL A 243 -13.13 16.08 9.23
C VAL A 243 -13.03 16.74 10.62
N ILE A 244 -12.18 16.24 11.50
CA ILE A 244 -12.05 16.80 12.85
C ILE A 244 -11.48 18.22 12.81
N PHE A 245 -10.37 18.45 12.13
CA PHE A 245 -9.69 19.75 12.15
C PHE A 245 -10.35 20.81 11.29
N GLU A 246 -10.84 20.44 10.08
CA GLU A 246 -11.38 21.42 9.14
C GLU A 246 -12.90 21.64 9.31
N ILE A 247 -13.65 20.58 9.65
CA ILE A 247 -15.15 20.65 9.69
C ILE A 247 -15.64 20.82 11.12
N VAL A 248 -15.19 19.97 12.06
CA VAL A 248 -15.75 19.97 13.44
C VAL A 248 -15.18 21.12 14.26
N LEU A 249 -13.87 21.30 14.25
CA LEU A 249 -13.18 22.35 15.03
C LEU A 249 -13.10 23.67 14.27
N GLY A 250 -13.07 23.61 12.93
CA GLY A 250 -12.87 24.75 12.06
C GLY A 250 -11.39 25.09 11.88
N ASN A 251 -11.00 25.38 10.64
CA ASN A 251 -9.61 25.63 10.26
C ASN A 251 -8.96 26.79 11.04
N GLN A 252 -9.71 27.85 11.34
CA GLN A 252 -9.16 29.00 12.08
C GLN A 252 -8.84 28.64 13.53
N ALA A 253 -9.78 28.01 14.24
CA ALA A 253 -9.56 27.56 15.62
C ALA A 253 -8.41 26.52 15.69
N ALA A 254 -8.33 25.63 14.71
CA ALA A 254 -7.27 24.63 14.67
C ALA A 254 -5.87 25.24 14.51
N LYS A 255 -5.72 26.40 13.87
CA LYS A 255 -4.43 27.12 13.74
C LYS A 255 -3.97 27.78 15.03
N GLU A 256 -4.88 28.06 15.93
CA GLU A 256 -4.59 28.69 17.23
C GLU A 256 -4.18 27.69 18.30
N PHE A 257 -4.37 26.39 18.04
CA PHE A 257 -3.98 25.35 18.97
C PHE A 257 -2.47 25.25 19.17
N ASP A 258 -2.05 25.09 20.42
CA ASP A 258 -0.69 24.75 20.74
C ASP A 258 -0.35 23.27 20.36
N THR A 259 0.93 22.92 20.42
CA THR A 259 1.39 21.57 20.10
C THR A 259 0.71 20.49 20.95
N ARG A 260 0.46 20.79 22.24
CA ARG A 260 -0.18 19.85 23.18
C ARG A 260 -1.63 19.57 22.80
N GLN A 261 -2.38 20.63 22.47
CA GLN A 261 -3.77 20.53 22.04
C GLN A 261 -3.90 19.72 20.74
N HIS A 262 -3.02 19.95 19.75
CA HIS A 262 -2.97 19.15 18.53
C HIS A 262 -2.78 17.66 18.83
N TRP A 263 -1.81 17.30 19.70
CA TRP A 263 -1.57 15.91 20.06
C TRP A 263 -2.73 15.29 20.83
N MET A 264 -3.38 16.03 21.74
CA MET A 264 -4.57 15.54 22.44
C MET A 264 -5.70 15.20 21.48
N ILE A 265 -5.94 16.04 20.48
CA ILE A 265 -6.96 15.81 19.46
C ILE A 265 -6.61 14.58 18.61
N ILE A 266 -5.35 14.43 18.20
CA ILE A 266 -4.88 13.25 17.44
C ILE A 266 -5.07 11.97 18.26
N TYR A 267 -4.73 11.99 19.55
CA TYR A 267 -4.96 10.84 20.44
C TYR A 267 -6.45 10.53 20.59
N ALA A 268 -7.31 11.53 20.72
CA ALA A 268 -8.76 11.35 20.77
C ALA A 268 -9.35 10.85 19.44
N ALA A 269 -8.77 11.24 18.31
CA ALA A 269 -9.15 10.80 16.96
C ALA A 269 -8.74 9.34 16.67
N THR A 270 -7.69 8.84 17.35
CA THR A 270 -7.14 7.51 17.08
C THR A 270 -8.14 6.37 17.25
N PRO A 271 -8.92 6.25 18.33
CA PRO A 271 -9.94 5.21 18.46
C PRO A 271 -10.99 5.27 17.36
N ILE A 272 -11.43 6.46 16.98
CA ILE A 272 -12.41 6.67 15.90
C ILE A 272 -11.82 6.14 14.59
N THR A 273 -10.58 6.49 14.29
CA THR A 273 -9.87 6.03 13.08
C THR A 273 -9.74 4.51 13.07
N VAL A 274 -9.38 3.89 14.20
CA VAL A 274 -9.26 2.43 14.30
C VAL A 274 -10.61 1.74 14.08
N VAL A 275 -11.68 2.23 14.70
CA VAL A 275 -13.04 1.67 14.52
C VAL A 275 -13.49 1.77 13.07
N LEU A 276 -13.38 2.95 12.43
CA LEU A 276 -13.76 3.15 11.05
C LEU A 276 -12.91 2.28 10.09
N SER A 277 -11.63 2.14 10.37
CA SER A 277 -10.72 1.29 9.60
C SER A 277 -11.07 -0.20 9.74
N TYR A 278 -11.44 -0.64 10.94
CA TYR A 278 -11.92 -2.00 11.16
C TYR A 278 -13.23 -2.28 10.41
N LEU A 279 -14.18 -1.34 10.44
CA LEU A 279 -15.45 -1.46 9.69
C LEU A 279 -15.18 -1.52 8.18
N SER A 280 -14.34 -0.63 7.65
CA SER A 280 -13.92 -0.66 6.24
C SER A 280 -13.25 -2.00 5.88
N PHE A 281 -12.32 -2.48 6.69
CA PHE A 281 -11.69 -3.79 6.49
C PHE A 281 -12.73 -4.92 6.49
N ARG A 282 -13.60 -4.95 7.49
CA ARG A 282 -14.58 -6.02 7.71
C ARG A 282 -15.60 -6.11 6.58
N TYR A 283 -16.11 -4.97 6.11
CA TYR A 283 -17.26 -4.91 5.20
C TYR A 283 -16.86 -4.65 3.73
N ILE A 284 -15.68 -4.12 3.47
CA ILE A 284 -15.24 -3.78 2.11
C ILE A 284 -14.01 -4.60 1.70
N GLU A 285 -12.90 -4.47 2.44
CA GLU A 285 -11.61 -5.05 2.04
C GLU A 285 -11.64 -6.59 2.09
N ARG A 286 -12.02 -7.16 3.23
CA ARG A 286 -12.05 -8.61 3.44
C ARG A 286 -13.00 -9.36 2.49
N PRO A 287 -14.26 -8.94 2.27
CA PRO A 287 -15.14 -9.57 1.29
C PRO A 287 -14.60 -9.52 -0.13
N SER A 288 -14.03 -8.37 -0.53
CA SER A 288 -13.43 -8.19 -1.85
C SER A 288 -12.25 -9.12 -2.07
N MET A 289 -11.35 -9.23 -1.08
CA MET A 289 -10.24 -10.19 -1.15
C MET A 289 -10.74 -11.64 -1.27
N SER A 290 -11.78 -12.00 -0.53
CA SER A 290 -12.38 -13.35 -0.57
C SER A 290 -12.98 -13.67 -1.93
N ALA A 291 -13.62 -12.70 -2.58
CA ALA A 291 -14.20 -12.84 -3.91
C ALA A 291 -13.17 -12.99 -5.04
N SER A 292 -11.90 -12.63 -4.80
CA SER A 292 -10.85 -12.60 -5.83
C SER A 292 -10.63 -13.93 -6.53
N LYS A 293 -10.73 -15.07 -5.81
CA LYS A 293 -10.57 -16.42 -6.39
C LYS A 293 -11.70 -16.75 -7.35
N GLY A 294 -12.95 -16.49 -6.96
CA GLY A 294 -14.13 -16.72 -7.79
C GLY A 294 -14.12 -15.87 -9.06
N LEU A 295 -13.75 -14.59 -8.92
CA LEU A 295 -13.61 -13.68 -10.06
C LEU A 295 -12.53 -14.16 -11.02
N GLY A 296 -11.38 -14.58 -10.51
CA GLY A 296 -10.29 -15.12 -11.34
C GLY A 296 -10.70 -16.37 -12.12
N ALA A 297 -11.42 -17.28 -11.49
CA ALA A 297 -11.96 -18.48 -12.15
C ALA A 297 -12.96 -18.11 -13.26
N ARG A 298 -13.86 -17.15 -13.02
CA ARG A 298 -14.82 -16.66 -14.02
C ARG A 298 -14.14 -16.00 -15.21
N ILE A 299 -13.17 -15.13 -14.99
CA ILE A 299 -12.43 -14.46 -16.08
C ILE A 299 -11.70 -15.51 -16.94
N LYS A 300 -11.06 -16.51 -16.31
CA LYS A 300 -10.39 -17.59 -17.05
C LYS A 300 -11.35 -18.41 -17.89
N SER A 301 -12.54 -18.71 -17.38
CA SER A 301 -13.55 -19.47 -18.13
C SER A 301 -14.03 -18.66 -19.35
N LEU A 302 -14.26 -17.37 -19.19
CA LEU A 302 -14.63 -16.48 -20.30
C LEU A 302 -13.54 -16.42 -21.38
N LEU A 303 -12.29 -16.20 -20.99
CA LEU A 303 -11.16 -16.18 -21.93
C LEU A 303 -11.00 -17.51 -22.66
N ARG A 304 -11.16 -18.64 -21.97
CA ARG A 304 -11.10 -19.97 -22.60
C ARG A 304 -12.22 -20.20 -23.60
N ASN A 305 -13.42 -19.73 -23.34
CA ASN A 305 -14.57 -19.86 -24.24
C ASN A 305 -14.41 -18.99 -25.48
N THR A 306 -13.81 -17.80 -25.36
CA THR A 306 -13.55 -16.88 -26.49
C THR A 306 -12.49 -17.45 -27.43
N TYR A 307 -11.51 -18.22 -26.94
CA TYR A 307 -10.44 -18.81 -27.74
C TYR A 307 -10.74 -20.25 -28.23
N ARG A 308 -11.93 -20.80 -27.97
CA ARG A 308 -12.32 -22.08 -28.54
C ARG A 308 -12.70 -21.85 -30.01
N PRO A 309 -11.96 -22.42 -30.99
CA PRO A 309 -12.39 -22.30 -32.40
C PRO A 309 -13.78 -22.93 -32.49
N ARG A 310 -14.72 -22.20 -33.13
CA ARG A 310 -15.99 -22.79 -33.55
C ARG A 310 -15.63 -23.91 -34.50
N THR A 311 -15.65 -25.15 -34.05
CA THR A 311 -15.67 -26.31 -34.94
C THR A 311 -17.02 -26.26 -35.64
N ASN A 312 -17.03 -25.74 -36.89
CA ASN A 312 -18.18 -25.84 -37.77
C ASN A 312 -18.42 -27.33 -38.00
N SER A 313 -19.51 -27.83 -37.45
CA SER A 313 -20.14 -29.11 -37.80
C SER A 313 -20.84 -28.94 -39.13
#